data_9f42d13da2d462be27980912d2c088e9
#
_entry.id   9f42d13da2d462be27980912d2c088e9
#
_cell.length_a   1.000
_cell.length_b   1.000
_cell.length_c   1.000
_cell.angle_alpha   90.00
_cell.angle_beta   90.00
_cell.angle_gamma   90.00
#
_symmetry.space_group_name_H-M   'P 1'
#
loop_
_entity.id
_entity.type
_entity.pdbx_description
1 polymer ?
#
loop_
_entity_poly.entity_id
_entity_poly.type
_entity_poly.pdbx_seq_one_letter_code
_entity_poly.pdbx_strand_id
1 'polypeptide(L)'
;MEEQAKKIAELLKLLANEHRLLILCALLKGRLTVGKIHQYTPNITASALSQHLNQMKIAGILSSEKQGMNVFYWIEDERVIALILRQRVNVLL
;
A
#
# COMPACT_ATOMS: atom_id res chain seq x y z
N MET A 1 26.48 -2.62 3.85
CA MET A 1 25.62 -3.84 3.95
C MET A 1 24.63 -3.79 5.10
N GLU A 2 25.11 -3.46 6.28
CA GLU A 2 24.23 -3.39 7.46
C GLU A 2 23.14 -2.35 7.29
N GLU A 3 23.47 -1.22 6.70
CA GLU A 3 22.51 -0.14 6.47
C GLU A 3 21.39 -0.56 5.50
N GLN A 4 21.76 -1.24 4.43
CA GLN A 4 20.78 -1.73 3.46
C GLN A 4 19.89 -2.81 4.09
N ALA A 5 20.48 -3.71 4.86
CA ALA A 5 19.72 -4.76 5.55
C ALA A 5 18.69 -4.17 6.49
N LYS A 6 19.09 -3.13 7.25
CA LYS A 6 18.19 -2.43 8.17
C LYS A 6 17.02 -1.79 7.44
N LYS A 7 17.30 -1.10 6.33
CA LYS A 7 16.26 -0.44 5.54
C LYS A 7 15.28 -1.45 4.94
N ILE A 8 15.80 -2.56 4.43
CA ILE A 8 14.97 -3.62 3.87
C ILE A 8 14.10 -4.23 4.97
N ALA A 9 14.68 -4.49 6.15
CA ALA A 9 13.93 -5.04 7.27
C ALA A 9 12.80 -4.12 7.71
N GLU A 10 13.05 -2.82 7.75
CA GLU A 10 12.03 -1.83 8.09
C GLU A 10 10.89 -1.82 7.06
N LEU A 11 11.24 -1.92 5.77
CA LEU A 11 10.24 -2.00 4.72
C LEU A 11 9.40 -3.27 4.87
N LEU A 12 10.03 -4.41 5.04
CA LEU A 12 9.32 -5.69 5.17
C LEU A 12 8.41 -5.71 6.41
N LYS A 13 8.86 -5.13 7.52
CA LYS A 13 8.03 -4.99 8.71
C LYS A 13 6.76 -4.20 8.44
N LEU A 14 6.91 -3.11 7.70
CA LEU A 14 5.77 -2.26 7.37
C LEU A 14 4.79 -2.99 6.46
N LEU A 15 5.29 -3.81 5.55
CA LEU A 15 4.47 -4.58 4.62
C LEU A 15 3.85 -5.83 5.25
N ALA A 16 4.40 -6.34 6.34
CA ALA A 16 3.96 -7.58 6.97
C ALA A 16 2.67 -7.37 7.77
N ASN A 17 1.62 -6.98 7.04
CA ASN A 17 0.30 -6.70 7.59
C ASN A 17 -0.72 -7.02 6.50
N GLU A 18 -1.63 -7.91 6.79
CA GLU A 18 -2.63 -8.39 5.86
C GLU A 18 -3.45 -7.26 5.22
N HIS A 19 -3.88 -6.28 6.01
CA HIS A 19 -4.67 -5.16 5.51
C HIS A 19 -3.85 -4.26 4.58
N ARG A 20 -2.59 -4.02 4.93
CA ARG A 20 -1.71 -3.21 4.07
C ARG A 20 -1.43 -3.90 2.75
N LEU A 21 -1.21 -5.22 2.77
CA LEU A 21 -1.01 -5.98 1.54
C LEU A 21 -2.25 -5.94 0.66
N LEU A 22 -3.43 -6.03 1.25
CA LEU A 22 -4.68 -5.95 0.51
C LEU A 22 -4.86 -4.58 -0.15
N ILE A 23 -4.53 -3.50 0.57
CA ILE A 23 -4.53 -2.15 0.02
C ILE A 23 -3.60 -2.05 -1.18
N LEU A 24 -2.38 -2.57 -1.04
CA LEU A 24 -1.39 -2.53 -2.12
C LEU A 24 -1.85 -3.33 -3.33
N CYS A 25 -2.45 -4.49 -3.12
CA CYS A 25 -3.01 -5.27 -4.22
C CYS A 25 -4.09 -4.49 -4.96
N ALA A 26 -4.94 -3.77 -4.23
CA ALA A 26 -5.99 -2.95 -4.83
C ALA A 26 -5.40 -1.84 -5.71
N LEU A 27 -4.24 -1.30 -5.32
CA LEU A 27 -3.58 -0.18 -6.02
C LEU A 27 -2.71 -0.61 -7.19
N LEU A 28 -2.52 -1.90 -7.44
CA LEU A 28 -1.64 -2.36 -8.51
C LEU A 28 -2.03 -1.86 -9.89
N LYS A 29 -3.31 -1.68 -10.14
CA LYS A 29 -3.81 -1.23 -11.46
C LYS A 29 -3.77 0.28 -11.64
N GLY A 30 -3.49 1.03 -10.59
CA GLY A 30 -3.42 2.48 -10.67
C GLY A 30 -4.02 3.14 -9.44
N ARG A 31 -4.12 4.46 -9.51
CA ARG A 31 -4.60 5.25 -8.38
C ARG A 31 -6.07 5.00 -8.08
N LEU A 32 -6.41 5.05 -6.80
CA LEU A 32 -7.79 4.91 -6.33
C LEU A 32 -8.07 5.97 -5.27
N THR A 33 -9.33 6.35 -5.15
CA THR A 33 -9.80 7.18 -4.02
C THR A 33 -9.83 6.35 -2.75
N VAL A 34 -9.79 7.03 -1.61
CA VAL A 34 -9.91 6.38 -0.30
C VAL A 34 -11.18 5.54 -0.21
N GLY A 35 -12.30 6.08 -0.70
CA GLY A 35 -13.57 5.36 -0.70
C GLY A 35 -13.52 4.08 -1.53
N LYS A 36 -12.84 4.14 -2.69
CA LYS A 36 -12.70 2.96 -3.54
C LYS A 36 -11.80 1.91 -2.89
N ILE A 37 -10.70 2.35 -2.27
CA ILE A 37 -9.82 1.45 -1.53
C ILE A 37 -10.60 0.75 -0.42
N HIS A 38 -11.47 1.49 0.29
CA HIS A 38 -12.25 0.92 1.38
C HIS A 38 -13.19 -0.20 0.91
N GLN A 39 -13.64 -0.15 -0.33
CA GLN A 39 -14.45 -1.23 -0.90
C GLN A 39 -13.67 -2.55 -0.99
N TYR A 40 -12.35 -2.48 -1.14
CA TYR A 40 -11.48 -3.66 -1.15
C TYR A 40 -11.07 -4.11 0.24
N THR A 41 -11.33 -3.30 1.26
CA THR A 41 -10.94 -3.59 2.64
C THR A 41 -12.14 -3.42 3.57
N PRO A 42 -13.24 -4.18 3.33
CA PRO A 42 -14.49 -3.94 4.06
C PRO A 42 -14.44 -4.31 5.53
N ASN A 43 -13.43 -5.08 5.94
CA ASN A 43 -13.34 -5.58 7.32
C ASN A 43 -12.54 -4.67 8.25
N ILE A 44 -12.10 -3.50 7.77
CA ILE A 44 -11.43 -2.53 8.62
C ILE A 44 -12.26 -1.25 8.66
N THR A 45 -12.13 -0.50 9.76
CA THR A 45 -12.82 0.78 9.90
C THR A 45 -12.19 1.83 8.98
N ALA A 46 -12.94 2.88 8.67
CA ALA A 46 -12.41 4.01 7.91
C ALA A 46 -11.20 4.63 8.64
N SER A 47 -11.25 4.69 9.96
CA SER A 47 -10.16 5.20 10.79
C SER A 47 -8.90 4.36 10.65
N ALA A 48 -9.03 3.03 10.71
CA ALA A 48 -7.90 2.12 10.55
C ALA A 48 -7.31 2.21 9.14
N LEU A 49 -8.17 2.29 8.12
CA LEU A 49 -7.73 2.48 6.74
C LEU A 49 -6.89 3.76 6.61
N SER A 50 -7.39 4.86 7.15
CA SER A 50 -6.67 6.14 7.10
C SER A 50 -5.30 6.04 7.77
N GLN A 51 -5.21 5.33 8.90
CA GLN A 51 -3.92 5.11 9.57
C GLN A 51 -2.95 4.30 8.71
N HIS A 52 -3.43 3.23 8.09
CA HIS A 52 -2.59 2.42 7.21
C HIS A 52 -2.08 3.23 6.02
N LEU A 53 -2.97 3.98 5.38
CA LEU A 53 -2.61 4.81 4.23
C LEU A 53 -1.58 5.87 4.62
N ASN A 54 -1.80 6.54 5.75
CA ASN A 54 -0.90 7.59 6.21
C ASN A 54 0.49 7.04 6.57
N GLN A 55 0.55 5.91 7.25
CA GLN A 55 1.83 5.30 7.62
C GLN A 55 2.62 4.87 6.39
N MET A 56 1.95 4.30 5.40
CA MET A 56 2.61 3.91 4.15
C MET A 56 3.05 5.13 3.32
N LYS A 57 2.29 6.22 3.40
CA LYS A 57 2.66 7.46 2.73
C LYS A 57 3.90 8.08 3.38
N ILE A 58 3.93 8.17 4.70
CA ILE A 58 5.08 8.70 5.44
C ILE A 58 6.34 7.90 5.13
N ALA A 59 6.19 6.59 4.98
CA ALA A 59 7.31 5.70 4.67
C ALA A 59 7.75 5.74 3.21
N GLY A 60 7.05 6.51 2.36
CA GLY A 60 7.40 6.63 0.94
C GLY A 60 6.89 5.51 0.06
N ILE A 61 6.09 4.59 0.60
CA ILE A 61 5.50 3.50 -0.19
C ILE A 61 4.39 4.02 -1.08
N LEU A 62 3.55 4.90 -0.54
CA LEU A 62 2.42 5.50 -1.25
C LEU A 62 2.64 6.99 -1.43
N SER A 63 2.04 7.53 -2.48
CA SER A 63 1.84 8.95 -2.67
C SER A 63 0.35 9.24 -2.77
N SER A 64 -0.03 10.48 -2.58
CA SER A 64 -1.42 10.88 -2.67
C SER A 64 -1.56 12.27 -3.26
N GLU A 65 -2.75 12.54 -3.80
CA GLU A 65 -3.09 13.83 -4.36
C GLU A 65 -4.57 14.09 -4.11
N LYS A 66 -4.88 15.31 -3.69
CA LYS A 66 -6.26 15.72 -3.51
C LYS A 66 -6.77 16.36 -4.80
N GLN A 67 -7.90 15.87 -5.29
CA GLN A 67 -8.57 16.43 -6.46
C GLN A 67 -10.02 16.70 -6.07
N GLY A 68 -10.38 17.97 -5.91
CA GLY A 68 -11.69 18.36 -5.40
C GLY A 68 -11.89 17.83 -3.98
N MET A 69 -12.94 17.06 -3.78
CA MET A 69 -13.28 16.46 -2.48
C MET A 69 -12.64 15.10 -2.28
N ASN A 70 -11.95 14.58 -3.30
CA ASN A 70 -11.41 13.22 -3.27
C ASN A 70 -9.90 13.23 -3.07
N VAL A 71 -9.41 12.25 -2.32
CA VAL A 71 -7.98 12.00 -2.17
C VAL A 71 -7.67 10.68 -2.87
N PHE A 72 -6.76 10.76 -3.83
CA PHE A 72 -6.27 9.59 -4.58
C PHE A 72 -4.95 9.14 -3.99
N TYR A 73 -4.76 7.81 -3.95
CA TYR A 73 -3.51 7.19 -3.54
C TYR A 73 -2.98 6.30 -4.66
N TRP A 74 -1.68 6.14 -4.72
CA TRP A 74 -1.02 5.19 -5.64
C TRP A 74 0.28 4.72 -5.03
N ILE A 75 0.80 3.60 -5.55
CA ILE A 75 2.07 3.04 -5.08
C ILE A 75 3.20 3.80 -5.75
N GLU A 76 4.03 4.44 -4.94
CA GLU A 76 5.19 5.20 -5.42
C GLU A 76 6.45 4.35 -5.49
N ASP A 77 6.61 3.40 -4.58
CA ASP A 77 7.81 2.58 -4.47
C ASP A 77 7.74 1.40 -5.45
N GLU A 78 8.58 1.46 -6.49
CA GLU A 78 8.61 0.43 -7.52
C GLU A 78 9.01 -0.95 -7.00
N ARG A 79 9.81 -1.00 -5.91
CA ARG A 79 10.20 -2.27 -5.29
C ARG A 79 8.99 -2.99 -4.72
N VAL A 80 8.07 -2.23 -4.14
CA VAL A 80 6.84 -2.75 -3.59
C VAL A 80 5.94 -3.29 -4.70
N ILE A 81 5.81 -2.55 -5.79
CA ILE A 81 5.04 -3.00 -6.96
C ILE A 81 5.58 -4.33 -7.46
N ALA A 82 6.90 -4.42 -7.65
CA ALA A 82 7.54 -5.64 -8.15
C ALA A 82 7.31 -6.82 -7.21
N LEU A 83 7.45 -6.59 -5.91
CA LEU A 83 7.26 -7.63 -4.92
C LEU A 83 5.83 -8.19 -4.94
N ILE A 84 4.83 -7.29 -4.93
CA ILE A 84 3.42 -7.70 -4.91
C ILE A 84 3.02 -8.40 -6.20
N LEU A 85 3.46 -7.88 -7.35
CA LEU A 85 3.18 -8.51 -8.64
C LEU A 85 3.73 -9.93 -8.72
N ARG A 86 4.95 -10.14 -8.22
CA ARG A 86 5.57 -11.46 -8.24
C ARG A 86 4.78 -12.47 -7.42
N GLN A 87 4.36 -12.09 -6.23
CA GLN A 87 3.56 -12.95 -5.36
C GLN A 87 2.19 -13.24 -5.97
N ARG A 88 1.58 -12.21 -6.55
CA ARG A 88 0.28 -12.33 -7.19
C ARG A 88 0.29 -13.32 -8.35
N VAL A 89 1.33 -13.25 -9.18
CA VAL A 89 1.48 -14.18 -10.30
C VAL A 89 1.57 -15.63 -9.81
N ASN A 90 2.32 -15.85 -8.72
CA ASN A 90 2.53 -17.20 -8.20
C ASN A 90 1.34 -17.76 -7.42
N VAL A 91 0.54 -16.90 -6.82
CA VAL A 91 -0.54 -17.31 -5.91
C VAL A 91 -1.90 -17.26 -6.58
N LEU A 92 -2.16 -16.23 -7.40
CA LEU A 92 -3.49 -15.98 -7.96
C LEU A 92 -3.68 -16.51 -9.37
N LEU A 93 -2.61 -16.89 -10.01
CA LEU A 93 -2.68 -17.55 -11.30
C LEU A 93 -2.47 -19.03 -11.17
#